data_6e5410b147982c651fb8a4295960cf31
#
_entry.id   6e5410b147982c651fb8a4295960cf31
#
_cell.length_a   1.000
_cell.length_b   1.000
_cell.length_c   1.000
_cell.angle_alpha   90.00
_cell.angle_beta   90.00
_cell.angle_gamma   90.00
#
_symmetry.space_group_name_H-M   'P 1'
#
loop_
_entity.id
_entity.type
_entity.pdbx_description
1 polymer ?
#
loop_
_entity_poly.entity_id
_entity_poly.type
_entity_poly.pdbx_seq_one_letter_code
_entity_poly.pdbx_strand_id
1 'polypeptide(L)'
;LISGYKNSQELVKVFSALFEEFKKRRWFLIQIAPETNNSELVNHFLMKLGLKKLSTNPYASGILTLQPSEQQLLMGLKKKWRYSLRKAQNSNIVVSNIQSNKENIEILLNRYNELKDDNEFVGIADSLVLSLSKQKKTKEWQFNIFIANTNNSVSIESCCGILVSIRHGDTATYFIGISGVVGRELQVNYLLLWESILHAKDNGCDWFDIGGLDASTPSGIAHFKNGLKSEKYSLSGEWRGLIFPWKSIKNSLKRLLD
;
A
#
# COMPACT_ATOMS: atom_id res chain seq x y z
N LEU A 1 3.83 -13.73 1.20
CA LEU A 1 3.20 -13.21 0.00
C LEU A 1 2.72 -14.37 -0.86
N ILE A 2 1.41 -14.53 -0.99
CA ILE A 2 0.80 -15.52 -1.89
C ILE A 2 0.30 -14.74 -3.10
N SER A 3 1.23 -14.12 -3.82
CA SER A 3 0.96 -13.52 -5.11
C SER A 3 1.20 -14.55 -6.21
N GLY A 4 0.35 -14.57 -7.22
CA GLY A 4 0.56 -15.38 -8.43
C GLY A 4 -0.15 -16.72 -8.49
N TYR A 5 -1.12 -17.01 -7.62
CA TYR A 5 -1.97 -18.18 -7.84
C TYR A 5 -2.89 -17.96 -9.05
N LYS A 6 -2.87 -18.92 -9.97
CA LYS A 6 -3.63 -18.81 -11.21
C LYS A 6 -5.11 -19.20 -11.05
N ASN A 7 -5.43 -19.94 -9.98
CA ASN A 7 -6.81 -20.38 -9.71
C ASN A 7 -7.02 -20.76 -8.23
N SER A 8 -8.27 -20.94 -7.85
CA SER A 8 -8.67 -21.28 -6.49
C SER A 8 -8.11 -22.61 -5.97
N GLN A 9 -7.80 -23.55 -6.85
CA GLN A 9 -7.24 -24.86 -6.45
C GLN A 9 -5.78 -24.72 -6.03
N GLU A 10 -5.00 -23.88 -6.69
CA GLU A 10 -3.63 -23.57 -6.28
C GLU A 10 -3.60 -22.88 -4.93
N LEU A 11 -4.49 -21.93 -4.69
CA LEU A 11 -4.63 -21.24 -3.41
C LEU A 11 -4.90 -22.24 -2.28
N VAL A 12 -5.84 -23.17 -2.48
CA VAL A 12 -6.16 -24.22 -1.51
C VAL A 12 -4.94 -25.08 -1.21
N LYS A 13 -4.17 -25.49 -2.23
CA LYS A 13 -2.93 -26.28 -2.05
C LYS A 13 -1.89 -25.52 -1.22
N VAL A 14 -1.66 -24.24 -1.55
CA VAL A 14 -0.67 -23.41 -0.84
C VAL A 14 -1.05 -23.25 0.64
N PHE A 15 -2.30 -22.87 0.94
CA PHE A 15 -2.74 -22.75 2.33
C PHE A 15 -2.71 -24.07 3.07
N SER A 16 -3.13 -25.18 2.43
CA SER A 16 -3.07 -26.50 3.05
C SER A 16 -1.65 -26.88 3.42
N ALA A 17 -0.68 -26.69 2.51
CA ALA A 17 0.74 -26.96 2.76
C ALA A 17 1.30 -26.08 3.89
N LEU A 18 0.94 -24.78 3.90
CA LEU A 18 1.33 -23.83 4.93
C LEU A 18 0.80 -24.25 6.31
N PHE A 19 -0.45 -24.66 6.39
CA PHE A 19 -1.06 -25.11 7.64
C PHE A 19 -0.48 -26.42 8.14
N GLU A 20 -0.12 -27.37 7.26
CA GLU A 20 0.60 -28.58 7.66
C GLU A 20 1.99 -28.25 8.23
N GLU A 21 2.70 -27.29 7.64
CA GLU A 21 3.98 -26.82 8.18
C GLU A 21 3.81 -26.16 9.54
N PHE A 22 2.77 -25.36 9.75
CA PHE A 22 2.49 -24.78 11.06
C PHE A 22 2.22 -25.84 12.12
N LYS A 23 1.48 -26.91 11.77
CA LYS A 23 1.25 -28.06 12.66
C LYS A 23 2.56 -28.78 13.03
N LYS A 24 3.45 -29.01 12.04
CA LYS A 24 4.76 -29.62 12.26
C LYS A 24 5.61 -28.78 13.23
N ARG A 25 5.57 -27.46 13.10
CA ARG A 25 6.25 -26.51 13.99
C ARG A 25 5.59 -26.37 15.35
N ARG A 26 4.46 -27.03 15.60
CA ARG A 26 3.67 -26.97 16.83
C ARG A 26 3.26 -25.52 17.20
N TRP A 27 2.97 -24.70 16.22
CA TRP A 27 2.43 -23.38 16.47
C TRP A 27 1.01 -23.50 17.02
N PHE A 28 0.77 -22.81 18.13
CA PHE A 28 -0.51 -22.90 18.85
C PHE A 28 -1.55 -21.91 18.30
N LEU A 29 -1.13 -20.71 18.05
CA LEU A 29 -1.96 -19.60 17.56
C LEU A 29 -1.39 -19.08 16.26
N ILE A 30 -2.23 -18.88 15.27
CA ILE A 30 -1.88 -18.22 14.02
C ILE A 30 -2.74 -16.97 13.85
N GLN A 31 -2.07 -15.89 13.43
CA GLN A 31 -2.73 -14.73 12.87
C GLN A 31 -2.10 -14.46 11.52
N ILE A 32 -2.91 -14.36 10.48
CA ILE A 32 -2.48 -14.12 9.10
C ILE A 32 -3.34 -13.04 8.46
N ALA A 33 -2.72 -12.28 7.55
CA ALA A 33 -3.38 -11.35 6.64
C ALA A 33 -3.01 -11.76 5.20
N PRO A 34 -3.75 -12.73 4.61
CA PRO A 34 -3.41 -13.21 3.28
C PRO A 34 -3.60 -12.12 2.23
N GLU A 35 -2.62 -11.97 1.33
CA GLU A 35 -2.74 -11.11 0.16
C GLU A 35 -3.59 -11.81 -0.91
N THR A 36 -4.86 -11.99 -0.61
CA THR A 36 -5.86 -12.60 -1.49
C THR A 36 -7.09 -11.72 -1.54
N ASN A 37 -7.75 -11.69 -2.68
CA ASN A 37 -9.00 -10.95 -2.82
C ASN A 37 -10.05 -11.45 -1.81
N ASN A 38 -10.82 -10.52 -1.28
CA ASN A 38 -11.94 -10.81 -0.40
C ASN A 38 -13.07 -11.47 -1.21
N SER A 39 -13.08 -12.78 -1.26
CA SER A 39 -14.10 -13.59 -1.94
C SER A 39 -14.72 -14.60 -0.98
N GLU A 40 -15.96 -14.97 -1.23
CA GLU A 40 -16.67 -15.97 -0.43
C GLU A 40 -15.92 -17.32 -0.38
N LEU A 41 -15.30 -17.71 -1.50
CA LEU A 41 -14.53 -18.94 -1.60
C LEU A 41 -13.32 -18.91 -0.68
N VAL A 42 -12.53 -17.83 -0.70
CA VAL A 42 -11.37 -17.66 0.19
C VAL A 42 -11.81 -17.64 1.65
N ASN A 43 -12.83 -16.85 1.96
CA ASN A 43 -13.34 -16.73 3.32
C ASN A 43 -13.84 -18.08 3.84
N HIS A 44 -14.62 -18.80 3.04
CA HIS A 44 -15.12 -20.13 3.40
C HIS A 44 -13.97 -21.13 3.62
N PHE A 45 -12.95 -21.10 2.78
CA PHE A 45 -11.79 -21.98 2.91
C PHE A 45 -11.00 -21.68 4.18
N LEU A 46 -10.74 -20.41 4.50
CA LEU A 46 -10.05 -20.03 5.74
C LEU A 46 -10.84 -20.42 6.98
N MET A 47 -12.18 -20.29 6.94
CA MET A 47 -13.05 -20.80 8.01
C MET A 47 -12.95 -22.33 8.15
N LYS A 48 -12.89 -23.10 7.06
CA LYS A 48 -12.69 -24.56 7.12
C LYS A 48 -11.35 -24.96 7.74
N LEU A 49 -10.32 -24.11 7.62
CA LEU A 49 -9.04 -24.31 8.30
C LEU A 49 -9.09 -23.95 9.80
N GLY A 50 -10.25 -23.54 10.32
CA GLY A 50 -10.44 -23.19 11.73
C GLY A 50 -10.11 -21.75 12.08
N LEU A 51 -9.92 -20.88 11.07
CA LEU A 51 -9.66 -19.46 11.29
C LEU A 51 -10.97 -18.68 11.41
N LYS A 52 -10.93 -17.64 12.23
CA LYS A 52 -12.00 -16.63 12.35
C LYS A 52 -11.48 -15.29 11.82
N LYS A 53 -12.31 -14.60 11.07
CA LYS A 53 -12.02 -13.26 10.58
C LYS A 53 -12.01 -12.28 11.75
N LEU A 54 -10.94 -11.47 11.88
CA LEU A 54 -10.78 -10.51 12.98
C LEU A 54 -11.30 -9.13 12.60
N SER A 55 -11.03 -8.70 11.38
CA SER A 55 -11.33 -7.36 10.94
C SER A 55 -12.55 -7.34 10.03
N THR A 56 -13.44 -6.39 10.26
CA THR A 56 -14.55 -6.06 9.38
C THR A 56 -14.14 -5.11 8.26
N ASN A 57 -13.00 -4.40 8.42
CA ASN A 57 -12.46 -3.45 7.44
C ASN A 57 -11.17 -4.00 6.82
N PRO A 58 -11.28 -4.85 5.79
CA PRO A 58 -10.10 -5.33 5.09
C PRO A 58 -9.44 -4.19 4.32
N TYR A 59 -8.12 -4.25 4.18
CA TYR A 59 -7.39 -3.33 3.31
C TYR A 59 -7.98 -3.36 1.91
N ALA A 60 -8.24 -2.20 1.37
CA ALA A 60 -8.68 -2.00 0.00
C ALA A 60 -7.81 -0.94 -0.68
N SER A 61 -7.61 -1.09 -1.97
CA SER A 61 -6.86 -0.15 -2.79
C SER A 61 -7.37 -0.17 -4.24
N GLY A 62 -6.60 0.41 -5.14
CA GLY A 62 -6.85 0.34 -6.56
C GLY A 62 -5.56 0.16 -7.34
N ILE A 63 -5.59 -0.69 -8.35
CA ILE A 63 -4.46 -0.97 -9.22
C ILE A 63 -4.66 -0.28 -10.58
N LEU A 64 -3.62 0.39 -11.06
CA LEU A 64 -3.59 1.04 -12.36
C LEU A 64 -2.60 0.27 -13.24
N THR A 65 -3.03 -0.20 -14.42
CA THR A 65 -2.09 -0.75 -15.39
C THR A 65 -1.25 0.36 -16.03
N LEU A 66 0.05 0.12 -16.17
CA LEU A 66 0.99 1.05 -16.78
C LEU A 66 1.33 0.70 -18.24
N GLN A 67 0.67 -0.33 -18.81
CA GLN A 67 0.85 -0.73 -20.20
C GLN A 67 0.42 0.32 -21.23
N PRO A 68 -0.69 1.08 -21.03
CA PRO A 68 -1.08 2.12 -21.96
C PRO A 68 -0.04 3.23 -22.10
N SER A 69 -0.02 3.94 -23.23
CA SER A 69 0.82 5.14 -23.41
C SER A 69 0.48 6.22 -22.37
N GLU A 70 1.41 7.16 -22.13
CA GLU A 70 1.17 8.29 -21.22
C GLU A 70 -0.10 9.06 -21.60
N GLN A 71 -0.30 9.33 -22.88
CA GLN A 71 -1.51 10.00 -23.36
C GLN A 71 -2.79 9.20 -23.03
N GLN A 72 -2.77 7.89 -23.19
CA GLN A 72 -3.91 7.04 -22.85
C GLN A 72 -4.17 7.02 -21.35
N LEU A 73 -3.12 6.92 -20.54
CA LEU A 73 -3.22 7.03 -19.07
C LEU A 73 -3.84 8.38 -18.68
N LEU A 74 -3.35 9.48 -19.23
CA LEU A 74 -3.86 10.82 -18.97
C LEU A 74 -5.35 10.94 -19.36
N MET A 75 -5.73 10.43 -20.53
CA MET A 75 -7.12 10.47 -20.99
C MET A 75 -8.04 9.55 -20.16
N GLY A 76 -7.50 8.49 -19.57
CA GLY A 76 -8.21 7.61 -18.64
C GLY A 76 -8.65 8.29 -17.35
N LEU A 77 -7.96 9.33 -16.89
CA LEU A 77 -8.26 10.04 -15.64
C LEU A 77 -9.61 10.77 -15.70
N LYS A 78 -10.24 11.02 -14.54
CA LYS A 78 -11.45 11.86 -14.47
C LYS A 78 -11.13 13.29 -14.91
N LYS A 79 -12.11 13.98 -15.54
CA LYS A 79 -11.96 15.35 -16.05
C LYS A 79 -11.46 16.34 -15.00
N LYS A 80 -12.01 16.31 -13.78
CA LYS A 80 -11.58 17.17 -12.67
C LYS A 80 -10.13 16.89 -12.26
N TRP A 81 -9.70 15.63 -12.27
CA TRP A 81 -8.33 15.24 -11.95
C TRP A 81 -7.34 15.80 -12.97
N ARG A 82 -7.63 15.66 -14.28
CA ARG A 82 -6.83 16.26 -15.35
C ARG A 82 -6.76 17.80 -15.25
N TYR A 83 -7.88 18.44 -14.85
CA TYR A 83 -7.89 19.88 -14.63
C TYR A 83 -6.92 20.28 -13.50
N SER A 84 -6.97 19.61 -12.34
CA SER A 84 -6.06 19.86 -11.21
C SER A 84 -4.60 19.60 -11.59
N LEU A 85 -4.33 18.52 -12.34
CA LEU A 85 -2.98 18.24 -12.84
C LEU A 85 -2.46 19.37 -13.73
N ARG A 86 -3.25 19.83 -14.71
CA ARG A 86 -2.86 20.96 -15.59
C ARG A 86 -2.64 22.25 -14.79
N LYS A 87 -3.47 22.52 -13.78
CA LYS A 87 -3.27 23.67 -12.90
C LYS A 87 -1.91 23.60 -12.21
N ALA A 88 -1.53 22.44 -11.65
CA ALA A 88 -0.24 22.24 -11.02
C ALA A 88 0.92 22.37 -12.04
N GLN A 89 0.80 21.76 -13.22
CA GLN A 89 1.80 21.89 -14.29
C GLN A 89 2.06 23.32 -14.74
N ASN A 90 1.03 24.19 -14.70
CA ASN A 90 1.14 25.59 -15.09
C ASN A 90 1.60 26.52 -13.94
N SER A 91 1.91 26.00 -12.77
CA SER A 91 2.20 26.78 -11.54
C SER A 91 3.70 26.89 -11.22
N ASN A 92 4.58 26.83 -12.22
CA ASN A 92 6.06 26.90 -12.03
C ASN A 92 6.58 25.94 -10.92
N ILE A 93 5.97 24.78 -10.80
CA ILE A 93 6.38 23.73 -9.86
C ILE A 93 7.38 22.82 -10.54
N VAL A 94 8.50 22.58 -9.88
CA VAL A 94 9.49 21.59 -10.28
C VAL A 94 9.37 20.38 -9.38
N VAL A 95 9.18 19.20 -9.98
CA VAL A 95 9.21 17.93 -9.27
C VAL A 95 10.57 17.29 -9.43
N SER A 96 11.15 16.83 -8.33
CA SER A 96 12.44 16.14 -8.32
C SER A 96 12.33 14.83 -7.53
N ASN A 97 12.95 13.77 -8.05
CA ASN A 97 13.13 12.53 -7.30
C ASN A 97 14.49 12.59 -6.59
N ILE A 98 14.49 12.66 -5.26
CA ILE A 98 15.68 12.85 -4.45
C ILE A 98 16.15 11.53 -3.81
N GLN A 99 17.38 11.52 -3.33
CA GLN A 99 17.95 10.35 -2.67
C GLN A 99 17.31 10.12 -1.30
N SER A 100 17.10 8.85 -0.95
CA SER A 100 16.63 8.41 0.38
C SER A 100 17.82 8.29 1.37
N ASN A 101 18.66 9.34 1.46
CA ASN A 101 19.74 9.41 2.44
C ASN A 101 19.17 9.66 3.85
N LYS A 102 20.03 9.57 4.87
CA LYS A 102 19.62 9.70 6.27
C LYS A 102 18.94 11.03 6.56
N GLU A 103 19.50 12.14 6.07
CA GLU A 103 19.00 13.49 6.29
C GLU A 103 17.60 13.68 5.68
N ASN A 104 17.43 13.31 4.40
CA ASN A 104 16.14 13.41 3.72
C ASN A 104 15.06 12.54 4.39
N ILE A 105 15.43 11.36 4.92
CA ILE A 105 14.50 10.49 5.65
C ILE A 105 14.11 11.10 7.00
N GLU A 106 15.04 11.72 7.73
CA GLU A 106 14.75 12.40 9.00
C GLU A 106 13.76 13.56 8.78
N ILE A 107 13.98 14.38 7.76
CA ILE A 107 13.08 15.49 7.40
C ILE A 107 11.71 14.97 6.96
N LEU A 108 11.68 13.94 6.10
CA LEU A 108 10.44 13.28 5.69
C LEU A 108 9.62 12.81 6.89
N LEU A 109 10.26 12.12 7.86
CA LEU A 109 9.59 11.59 9.04
C LEU A 109 9.07 12.71 9.94
N ASN A 110 9.86 13.77 10.18
CA ASN A 110 9.41 14.93 10.96
C ASN A 110 8.15 15.54 10.36
N ARG A 111 8.17 15.84 9.05
CA ARG A 111 7.01 16.41 8.35
C ARG A 111 5.81 15.46 8.29
N TYR A 112 6.05 14.15 8.24
CA TYR A 112 4.98 13.17 8.27
C TYR A 112 4.36 13.02 9.66
N ASN A 113 5.17 13.12 10.73
CA ASN A 113 4.69 13.12 12.10
C ASN A 113 3.86 14.38 12.41
N GLU A 114 4.34 15.57 12.00
CA GLU A 114 3.53 16.79 12.07
C GLU A 114 2.18 16.62 11.38
N LEU A 115 2.16 16.05 10.17
CA LEU A 115 0.90 15.78 9.45
C LEU A 115 -0.01 14.79 10.19
N LYS A 116 0.54 13.77 10.86
CA LYS A 116 -0.22 12.81 11.68
C LYS A 116 -0.86 13.50 12.88
N ASP A 117 -0.09 14.34 13.56
CA ASP A 117 -0.53 15.07 14.75
C ASP A 117 -1.61 16.11 14.40
N ASP A 118 -1.41 16.89 13.33
CA ASP A 118 -2.36 17.91 12.86
C ASP A 118 -3.71 17.32 12.42
N ASN A 119 -3.73 16.08 11.94
CA ASN A 119 -4.93 15.42 11.42
C ASN A 119 -5.40 14.22 12.26
N GLU A 120 -4.81 14.00 13.42
CA GLU A 120 -5.18 12.99 14.41
C GLU A 120 -5.33 11.56 13.84
N PHE A 121 -4.37 11.12 13.00
CA PHE A 121 -4.38 9.77 12.43
C PHE A 121 -3.11 8.98 12.76
N VAL A 122 -3.25 7.65 12.89
CA VAL A 122 -2.13 6.78 13.30
C VAL A 122 -1.03 6.69 12.22
N GLY A 123 -1.38 6.65 10.94
CA GLY A 123 -0.44 6.58 9.83
C GLY A 123 0.51 5.37 9.86
N ILE A 124 1.61 5.49 9.09
CA ILE A 124 2.65 4.47 8.98
C ILE A 124 3.68 4.68 10.10
N ALA A 125 4.13 3.59 10.72
CA ALA A 125 5.14 3.65 11.78
C ALA A 125 6.51 4.08 11.21
N ASP A 126 7.22 4.96 11.91
CA ASP A 126 8.54 5.46 11.54
C ASP A 126 9.56 4.33 11.35
N SER A 127 9.51 3.31 12.22
CA SER A 127 10.37 2.12 12.12
C SER A 127 10.21 1.37 10.80
N LEU A 128 8.99 1.34 10.25
CA LEU A 128 8.75 0.73 8.94
C LEU A 128 9.35 1.58 7.82
N VAL A 129 9.13 2.90 7.83
CA VAL A 129 9.71 3.82 6.85
C VAL A 129 11.24 3.72 6.84
N LEU A 130 11.87 3.74 8.04
CA LEU A 130 13.31 3.57 8.21
C LEU A 130 13.81 2.22 7.69
N SER A 131 13.10 1.14 7.96
CA SER A 131 13.49 -0.20 7.51
C SER A 131 13.43 -0.34 5.99
N LEU A 132 12.38 0.21 5.38
CA LEU A 132 12.17 0.18 3.93
C LEU A 132 13.17 1.07 3.18
N SER A 133 13.44 2.27 3.71
CA SER A 133 14.39 3.22 3.09
C SER A 133 15.85 2.74 3.09
N LYS A 134 16.21 1.88 4.06
CA LYS A 134 17.56 1.30 4.18
C LYS A 134 17.80 0.12 3.23
N GLN A 135 16.76 -0.41 2.59
CA GLN A 135 16.93 -1.52 1.65
C GLN A 135 17.74 -1.08 0.44
N LYS A 136 18.67 -1.95 0.03
CA LYS A 136 19.49 -1.68 -1.16
C LYS A 136 18.61 -1.51 -2.40
N LYS A 137 18.78 -0.40 -3.10
CA LYS A 137 18.13 -0.16 -4.38
C LYS A 137 18.53 -1.22 -5.41
N THR A 138 17.54 -1.84 -6.02
CA THR A 138 17.69 -2.82 -7.10
C THR A 138 16.74 -2.48 -8.25
N LYS A 139 16.76 -3.26 -9.32
CA LYS A 139 15.74 -3.13 -10.39
C LYS A 139 14.33 -3.41 -9.85
N GLU A 140 14.20 -4.30 -8.88
CA GLU A 140 12.91 -4.77 -8.34
C GLU A 140 12.51 -4.08 -7.03
N TRP A 141 13.43 -3.34 -6.40
CA TRP A 141 13.17 -2.63 -5.16
C TRP A 141 13.71 -1.20 -5.21
N GLN A 142 12.82 -0.22 -5.03
CA GLN A 142 13.19 1.20 -4.98
C GLN A 142 12.30 1.93 -3.98
N PHE A 143 12.93 2.74 -3.13
CA PHE A 143 12.26 3.72 -2.28
C PHE A 143 12.47 5.10 -2.90
N ASN A 144 11.43 5.67 -3.51
CA ASN A 144 11.51 6.92 -4.26
C ASN A 144 10.85 8.04 -3.47
N ILE A 145 11.54 9.19 -3.36
CA ILE A 145 11.03 10.40 -2.70
C ILE A 145 10.90 11.49 -3.75
N PHE A 146 9.68 11.84 -4.11
CA PHE A 146 9.38 12.95 -4.99
C PHE A 146 9.05 14.18 -4.16
N ILE A 147 9.69 15.30 -4.46
CA ILE A 147 9.43 16.59 -3.83
C ILE A 147 8.97 17.61 -4.88
N ALA A 148 8.08 18.51 -4.48
CA ALA A 148 7.61 19.61 -5.32
C ALA A 148 8.07 20.94 -4.75
N ASN A 149 8.76 21.75 -5.54
CA ASN A 149 9.25 23.08 -5.17
C ASN A 149 8.69 24.14 -6.12
N THR A 150 8.41 25.34 -5.60
CA THR A 150 7.95 26.49 -6.37
C THR A 150 9.11 27.32 -6.95
N ASN A 151 10.34 26.93 -6.66
CA ASN A 151 11.56 27.47 -7.18
C ASN A 151 12.45 26.33 -7.71
N ASN A 152 13.53 26.63 -8.38
CA ASN A 152 14.46 25.63 -8.90
C ASN A 152 15.32 24.96 -7.80
N SER A 153 14.94 25.08 -6.54
CA SER A 153 15.60 24.40 -5.42
C SER A 153 15.25 22.92 -5.43
N VAL A 154 16.22 22.06 -5.10
CA VAL A 154 16.02 20.63 -4.90
C VAL A 154 16.22 20.33 -3.41
N SER A 155 15.46 21.03 -2.56
CA SER A 155 15.50 20.85 -1.11
C SER A 155 14.17 20.32 -0.57
N ILE A 156 14.25 19.29 0.26
CA ILE A 156 13.10 18.70 0.95
C ILE A 156 12.58 19.61 2.07
N GLU A 157 13.45 20.45 2.67
CA GLU A 157 13.04 21.39 3.72
C GLU A 157 12.06 22.44 3.20
N SER A 158 12.33 23.00 2.01
CA SER A 158 11.54 24.09 1.44
C SER A 158 10.44 23.65 0.49
N CYS A 159 10.28 22.32 0.26
CA CYS A 159 9.29 21.83 -0.67
C CYS A 159 7.85 22.05 -0.18
N CYS A 160 6.93 22.31 -1.09
CA CYS A 160 5.51 22.49 -0.81
C CYS A 160 4.72 21.17 -0.82
N GLY A 161 5.34 20.06 -1.23
CA GLY A 161 4.76 18.72 -1.19
C GLY A 161 5.79 17.62 -1.33
N ILE A 162 5.48 16.46 -0.75
CA ILE A 162 6.30 15.22 -0.81
C ILE A 162 5.40 14.06 -1.17
N LEU A 163 5.88 13.17 -2.01
CA LEU A 163 5.27 11.87 -2.26
C LEU A 163 6.36 10.80 -2.18
N VAL A 164 6.07 9.75 -1.43
CA VAL A 164 6.90 8.54 -1.41
C VAL A 164 6.18 7.44 -2.16
N SER A 165 6.88 6.80 -3.08
CA SER A 165 6.45 5.54 -3.69
C SER A 165 7.50 4.46 -3.53
N ILE A 166 7.04 3.22 -3.42
CA ILE A 166 7.89 2.04 -3.25
C ILE A 166 7.66 1.12 -4.43
N ARG A 167 8.73 0.80 -5.16
CA ARG A 167 8.71 -0.28 -6.14
C ARG A 167 9.03 -1.60 -5.46
N HIS A 168 8.23 -2.62 -5.76
CA HIS A 168 8.42 -4.01 -5.35
C HIS A 168 8.05 -4.94 -6.52
N GLY A 169 9.05 -5.54 -7.13
CA GLY A 169 8.86 -6.32 -8.34
C GLY A 169 8.44 -5.47 -9.55
N ASP A 170 7.33 -5.81 -10.15
CA ASP A 170 6.71 -5.13 -11.30
C ASP A 170 5.68 -4.05 -10.91
N THR A 171 5.51 -3.79 -9.63
CA THR A 171 4.52 -2.87 -9.09
C THR A 171 5.19 -1.73 -8.33
N ALA A 172 4.70 -0.51 -8.49
CA ALA A 172 5.00 0.61 -7.60
C ALA A 172 3.75 0.97 -6.78
N THR A 173 3.95 1.29 -5.50
CA THR A 173 2.85 1.64 -4.58
C THR A 173 3.02 3.06 -4.06
N TYR A 174 1.95 3.87 -4.11
CA TYR A 174 1.85 5.12 -3.37
C TYR A 174 1.88 4.83 -1.88
N PHE A 175 2.89 5.36 -1.19
CA PHE A 175 3.16 5.01 0.20
C PHE A 175 2.83 6.16 1.17
N ILE A 176 3.41 7.35 0.95
CA ILE A 176 3.20 8.54 1.77
C ILE A 176 2.94 9.73 0.84
N GLY A 177 2.02 10.63 1.23
CA GLY A 177 1.82 11.92 0.59
C GLY A 177 1.66 13.02 1.63
N ILE A 178 2.42 14.09 1.48
CA ILE A 178 2.42 15.25 2.37
C ILE A 178 2.25 16.50 1.52
N SER A 179 1.35 17.40 1.91
CA SER A 179 1.25 18.75 1.31
C SER A 179 0.82 19.76 2.36
N GLY A 180 1.56 20.85 2.41
CA GLY A 180 1.19 22.03 3.21
C GLY A 180 0.07 22.85 2.55
N VAL A 181 -0.24 24.01 3.11
CA VAL A 181 -1.28 24.94 2.60
C VAL A 181 -0.96 25.33 1.14
N VAL A 182 0.22 25.83 0.88
CA VAL A 182 0.67 26.24 -0.48
C VAL A 182 0.58 25.08 -1.46
N GLY A 183 1.00 23.88 -1.05
CA GLY A 183 0.93 22.69 -1.90
C GLY A 183 -0.50 22.30 -2.25
N ARG A 184 -1.45 22.46 -1.34
CA ARG A 184 -2.89 22.22 -1.61
C ARG A 184 -3.46 23.25 -2.59
N GLU A 185 -3.16 24.52 -2.42
CA GLU A 185 -3.60 25.60 -3.33
C GLU A 185 -3.09 25.39 -4.75
N LEU A 186 -1.83 25.00 -4.89
CA LEU A 186 -1.17 24.71 -6.17
C LEU A 186 -1.49 23.30 -6.72
N GLN A 187 -2.25 22.49 -5.99
CA GLN A 187 -2.64 21.14 -6.41
C GLN A 187 -1.44 20.19 -6.61
N VAL A 188 -0.35 20.37 -5.85
CA VAL A 188 0.92 19.64 -6.06
C VAL A 188 0.79 18.13 -5.95
N ASN A 189 -0.15 17.60 -5.14
CA ASN A 189 -0.36 16.17 -5.00
C ASN A 189 -0.74 15.49 -6.32
N TYR A 190 -1.46 16.20 -7.21
CA TYR A 190 -1.82 15.70 -8.53
C TYR A 190 -0.58 15.56 -9.42
N LEU A 191 0.30 16.55 -9.38
CA LEU A 191 1.54 16.53 -10.15
C LEU A 191 2.51 15.47 -9.58
N LEU A 192 2.74 15.46 -8.27
CA LEU A 192 3.61 14.47 -7.62
C LEU A 192 3.17 13.02 -7.92
N LEU A 193 1.86 12.75 -7.83
CA LEU A 193 1.35 11.41 -8.12
C LEU A 193 1.48 11.06 -9.60
N TRP A 194 1.23 12.02 -10.49
CA TRP A 194 1.41 11.81 -11.92
C TRP A 194 2.86 11.52 -12.27
N GLU A 195 3.80 12.31 -11.79
CA GLU A 195 5.24 12.09 -11.99
C GLU A 195 5.72 10.75 -11.41
N SER A 196 5.19 10.36 -10.25
CA SER A 196 5.49 9.05 -9.67
C SER A 196 4.96 7.88 -10.51
N ILE A 197 3.78 8.03 -11.12
CA ILE A 197 3.19 7.05 -12.06
C ILE A 197 4.06 6.94 -13.32
N LEU A 198 4.43 8.07 -13.91
CA LEU A 198 5.30 8.08 -15.09
C LEU A 198 6.68 7.48 -14.79
N HIS A 199 7.28 7.87 -13.66
CA HIS A 199 8.55 7.29 -13.22
C HIS A 199 8.47 5.76 -13.06
N ALA A 200 7.39 5.25 -12.48
CA ALA A 200 7.19 3.81 -12.34
C ALA A 200 7.11 3.13 -13.72
N LYS A 201 6.33 3.70 -14.64
CA LYS A 201 6.21 3.22 -16.03
C LYS A 201 7.55 3.21 -16.75
N ASP A 202 8.30 4.30 -16.72
CA ASP A 202 9.60 4.45 -17.40
C ASP A 202 10.67 3.50 -16.83
N ASN A 203 10.54 3.13 -15.56
CA ASN A 203 11.39 2.14 -14.92
C ASN A 203 10.89 0.69 -15.11
N GLY A 204 9.88 0.46 -15.95
CA GLY A 204 9.41 -0.87 -16.34
C GLY A 204 8.56 -1.55 -15.26
N CYS A 205 7.76 -0.80 -14.50
CA CYS A 205 6.65 -1.37 -13.74
C CYS A 205 5.46 -1.61 -14.67
N ASP A 206 4.76 -2.71 -14.45
CA ASP A 206 3.51 -3.03 -15.13
C ASP A 206 2.29 -2.42 -14.44
N TRP A 207 2.43 -2.16 -13.12
CA TRP A 207 1.33 -1.75 -12.25
C TRP A 207 1.72 -0.61 -11.32
N PHE A 208 0.70 0.22 -11.00
CA PHE A 208 0.80 1.22 -9.94
C PHE A 208 -0.37 1.05 -8.97
N ASP A 209 -0.07 0.73 -7.71
CA ASP A 209 -1.02 0.67 -6.63
C ASP A 209 -1.18 2.06 -6.00
N ILE A 210 -2.40 2.57 -5.97
CA ILE A 210 -2.70 3.92 -5.48
C ILE A 210 -2.75 4.02 -3.95
N GLY A 211 -2.48 2.91 -3.24
CA GLY A 211 -2.53 2.84 -1.77
C GLY A 211 -3.95 2.93 -1.21
N GLY A 212 -4.10 2.73 0.08
CA GLY A 212 -5.36 2.52 0.78
C GLY A 212 -6.58 3.32 0.31
N LEU A 213 -7.68 2.59 0.08
CA LEU A 213 -9.03 3.07 -0.25
C LEU A 213 -10.08 2.31 0.58
N ASP A 214 -9.72 1.87 1.77
CA ASP A 214 -10.65 1.22 2.69
C ASP A 214 -11.61 2.22 3.36
N ALA A 215 -12.51 1.71 4.19
CA ALA A 215 -13.54 2.50 4.84
C ALA A 215 -12.99 3.56 5.82
N SER A 216 -11.74 3.44 6.25
CA SER A 216 -11.08 4.42 7.13
C SER A 216 -10.43 5.58 6.35
N THR A 217 -10.32 5.46 5.02
CA THR A 217 -9.69 6.49 4.19
C THR A 217 -10.52 7.78 4.19
N PRO A 218 -9.95 8.94 4.59
CA PRO A 218 -10.66 10.22 4.56
C PRO A 218 -11.25 10.52 3.18
N SER A 219 -12.47 11.09 3.15
CA SER A 219 -13.25 11.30 1.93
C SER A 219 -12.51 12.12 0.87
N GLY A 220 -11.74 13.13 1.27
CA GLY A 220 -10.91 13.94 0.36
C GLY A 220 -9.81 13.12 -0.31
N ILE A 221 -9.14 12.25 0.43
CA ILE A 221 -8.10 11.34 -0.08
C ILE A 221 -8.73 10.29 -1.00
N ALA A 222 -9.86 9.72 -0.60
CA ALA A 222 -10.59 8.77 -1.42
C ALA A 222 -11.07 9.41 -2.73
N HIS A 223 -11.56 10.66 -2.69
CA HIS A 223 -11.95 11.41 -3.88
C HIS A 223 -10.76 11.64 -4.83
N PHE A 224 -9.62 12.09 -4.30
CA PHE A 224 -8.37 12.28 -5.04
C PHE A 224 -7.94 11.00 -5.75
N LYS A 225 -7.79 9.89 -5.01
CA LYS A 225 -7.37 8.59 -5.53
C LYS A 225 -8.37 8.00 -6.54
N ASN A 226 -9.67 8.10 -6.29
CA ASN A 226 -10.73 7.63 -7.20
C ASN A 226 -10.76 8.40 -8.55
N GLY A 227 -10.05 9.51 -8.64
CA GLY A 227 -9.89 10.25 -9.88
C GLY A 227 -9.00 9.57 -10.92
N LEU A 228 -8.15 8.64 -10.50
CA LEU A 228 -7.29 7.83 -11.36
C LEU A 228 -8.05 6.74 -12.11
N LYS A 229 -9.27 6.39 -11.70
CA LYS A 229 -10.09 5.30 -12.26
C LYS A 229 -9.38 3.94 -12.25
N SER A 230 -8.56 3.69 -11.24
CA SER A 230 -7.93 2.40 -11.03
C SER A 230 -8.95 1.27 -10.80
N GLU A 231 -8.57 0.05 -11.13
CA GLU A 231 -9.34 -1.14 -10.79
C GLU A 231 -9.26 -1.38 -9.28
N LYS A 232 -10.41 -1.36 -8.61
CA LYS A 232 -10.47 -1.51 -7.16
C LYS A 232 -10.38 -2.97 -6.75
N TYR A 233 -9.66 -3.21 -5.65
CA TYR A 233 -9.60 -4.51 -5.01
C TYR A 233 -9.71 -4.36 -3.49
N SER A 234 -10.07 -5.45 -2.82
CA SER A 234 -10.09 -5.56 -1.37
C SER A 234 -9.51 -6.90 -0.97
N LEU A 235 -8.63 -6.89 0.04
CA LEU A 235 -8.01 -8.10 0.55
C LEU A 235 -8.98 -8.84 1.48
N SER A 236 -8.70 -10.12 1.74
CA SER A 236 -9.53 -10.96 2.62
C SER A 236 -9.51 -10.51 4.09
N GLY A 237 -8.55 -9.65 4.47
CA GLY A 237 -8.39 -9.12 5.81
C GLY A 237 -7.60 -10.04 6.74
N GLU A 238 -7.67 -9.77 8.05
CA GLU A 238 -6.96 -10.52 9.07
C GLU A 238 -7.78 -11.70 9.59
N TRP A 239 -7.09 -12.80 9.78
CA TRP A 239 -7.66 -14.07 10.25
C TRP A 239 -6.84 -14.63 11.40
N ARG A 240 -7.51 -15.18 12.42
CA ARG A 240 -6.86 -15.80 13.58
C ARG A 240 -7.50 -17.14 13.87
N GLY A 241 -6.70 -18.09 14.30
CA GLY A 241 -7.18 -19.39 14.73
C GLY A 241 -6.16 -20.19 15.50
N LEU A 242 -6.65 -21.24 16.18
CA LEU A 242 -5.83 -22.20 16.89
C LEU A 242 -5.56 -23.39 15.95
N ILE A 243 -4.30 -23.76 15.80
CA ILE A 243 -3.88 -24.89 14.94
C ILE A 243 -3.83 -26.20 15.73
N PHE A 244 -3.66 -26.11 17.04
CA PHE A 244 -3.49 -27.30 17.86
C PHE A 244 -4.78 -28.15 17.89
N PRO A 245 -4.71 -29.50 17.83
CA PRO A 245 -5.86 -30.35 17.83
C PRO A 245 -6.57 -30.35 19.20
N TRP A 246 -7.43 -29.33 19.40
CA TRP A 246 -8.28 -29.22 20.59
C TRP A 246 -9.06 -30.54 20.89
N LYS A 247 -9.33 -31.34 19.85
CA LYS A 247 -9.93 -32.68 20.02
C LYS A 247 -9.06 -33.63 20.85
N SER A 248 -7.74 -33.56 20.74
CA SER A 248 -6.85 -34.43 21.53
C SER A 248 -6.73 -33.96 22.99
N ILE A 249 -6.78 -32.66 23.24
CA ILE A 249 -6.75 -32.09 24.59
C ILE A 249 -8.07 -32.37 25.32
N LYS A 250 -9.21 -32.24 24.65
CA LYS A 250 -10.54 -32.62 25.24
C LYS A 250 -10.58 -34.08 25.65
N ASN A 251 -10.02 -34.97 24.84
CA ASN A 251 -9.96 -36.41 25.15
C ASN A 251 -8.96 -36.74 26.26
N SER A 252 -7.85 -35.97 26.36
CA SER A 252 -6.88 -36.15 27.44
C SER A 252 -7.39 -35.56 28.77
N LEU A 253 -8.08 -34.43 28.75
CA LEU A 253 -8.70 -33.84 29.93
C LEU A 253 -9.88 -34.71 30.44
N LYS A 254 -10.65 -35.32 29.54
CA LYS A 254 -11.73 -36.24 29.91
C LYS A 254 -11.20 -37.50 30.56
N ARG A 255 -10.03 -38.03 30.13
CA ARG A 255 -9.34 -39.16 30.75
C ARG A 255 -8.64 -38.84 32.07
N LEU A 256 -8.47 -37.58 32.43
CA LEU A 256 -7.91 -37.14 33.71
C LEU A 256 -8.99 -36.78 34.73
N LEU A 257 -10.25 -36.69 34.29
CA LEU A 257 -11.43 -36.38 35.13
C LEU A 257 -12.36 -37.59 35.33
N ASP A 258 -12.18 -38.67 34.59
CA ASP A 258 -12.75 -40.00 34.80
C ASP A 258 -11.75 -40.89 35.58
#